data_508510a4808bcdb57fc3bea305a7c204
#
_entry.id   508510a4808bcdb57fc3bea305a7c204
#
_cell.length_a   1.000
_cell.length_b   1.000
_cell.length_c   1.000
_cell.angle_alpha   90.00
_cell.angle_beta   90.00
_cell.angle_gamma   90.00
#
_symmetry.space_group_name_H-M   'P 1'
#
loop_
_entity.id
_entity.type
_entity.pdbx_description
1 polymer ?
#
loop_
_entity_poly.entity_id
_entity_poly.type
_entity_poly.pdbx_seq_one_letter_code
_entity_poly.pdbx_strand_id
1 'polypeptide(L)'
;YPQSINFIGNLKTHWSAHGCRFVHGFPPDSVLTYLFQLSDETKIQSLEQLSEKRCFIGHTHTLDIVSFGRQGLKSGKLKEGLNKLDSRRKYIISAGSVGQPRDGNNKAKYLIWDSTEDTVDVRFVAYDIAAVVEKMMAAGLPQKHAQRLW
;
A
#
# COMPACT_ATOMS: atom_id res chain seq x y z
N TYR A 1 -11.79 16.51 16.88
CA TYR A 1 -10.63 16.02 17.64
C TYR A 1 -9.35 16.80 17.25
N PRO A 2 -9.06 17.98 17.88
CA PRO A 2 -7.92 18.84 17.53
C PRO A 2 -6.56 18.11 17.64
N GLN A 3 -6.43 17.22 18.62
CA GLN A 3 -5.20 16.44 18.83
C GLN A 3 -4.90 15.48 17.65
N SER A 4 -5.93 14.84 17.08
CA SER A 4 -5.80 13.96 15.91
C SER A 4 -5.40 14.75 14.66
N ILE A 5 -5.97 15.95 14.47
CA ILE A 5 -5.62 16.84 13.35
C ILE A 5 -4.16 17.28 13.46
N ASN A 6 -3.75 17.70 14.66
CA ASN A 6 -2.37 18.11 14.91
C ASN A 6 -1.38 16.93 14.71
N PHE A 7 -1.72 15.74 15.18
CA PHE A 7 -0.93 14.52 14.94
C PHE A 7 -0.76 14.25 13.44
N ILE A 8 -1.87 14.23 12.68
CA ILE A 8 -1.85 13.98 11.23
C ILE A 8 -1.04 15.05 10.50
N GLY A 9 -1.20 16.33 10.87
CA GLY A 9 -0.47 17.44 10.24
C GLY A 9 1.05 17.39 10.45
N ASN A 10 1.52 16.67 11.46
CA ASN A 10 2.95 16.48 11.76
C ASN A 10 3.53 15.16 11.22
N LEU A 11 2.74 14.33 10.54
CA LEU A 11 3.24 13.11 9.92
C LEU A 11 4.23 13.44 8.78
N LYS A 12 5.31 12.67 8.73
CA LYS A 12 6.26 12.76 7.62
C LYS A 12 5.66 12.15 6.35
N THR A 13 6.09 12.64 5.18
CA THR A 13 5.69 12.09 3.87
C THR A 13 6.20 10.66 3.66
N HIS A 14 7.31 10.30 4.29
CA HIS A 14 7.87 8.96 4.28
C HIS A 14 8.54 8.64 5.62
N TRP A 15 8.75 7.35 5.85
CA TRP A 15 9.49 6.82 6.99
C TRP A 15 10.35 5.64 6.55
N SER A 16 11.59 5.56 7.05
CA SER A 16 12.50 4.44 6.79
C SER A 16 12.87 3.75 8.10
N ALA A 17 12.65 2.44 8.14
CA ALA A 17 12.99 1.59 9.27
C ALA A 17 13.21 0.15 8.81
N HIS A 18 14.04 -0.61 9.52
CA HIS A 18 14.29 -2.03 9.27
C HIS A 18 14.67 -2.35 7.82
N GLY A 19 15.42 -1.47 7.15
CA GLY A 19 15.79 -1.61 5.74
C GLY A 19 14.65 -1.44 4.75
N CYS A 20 13.52 -0.90 5.21
CA CYS A 20 12.34 -0.59 4.41
C CYS A 20 12.05 0.89 4.36
N ARG A 21 11.43 1.33 3.27
CA ARG A 21 10.79 2.64 3.13
C ARG A 21 9.28 2.48 3.13
N PHE A 22 8.62 3.39 3.80
CA PHE A 22 7.16 3.52 3.83
C PHE A 22 6.80 4.90 3.29
N VAL A 23 5.96 4.97 2.28
CA VAL A 23 5.48 6.21 1.67
C VAL A 23 4.04 6.01 1.19
N HIS A 24 3.20 7.06 1.22
CA HIS A 24 1.80 6.87 0.85
C HIS A 24 1.61 6.59 -0.64
N GLY A 25 2.21 7.39 -1.52
CA GLY A 25 2.06 7.28 -2.98
C GLY A 25 3.20 6.50 -3.65
N PHE A 26 4.31 7.18 -3.94
CA PHE A 26 5.44 6.58 -4.68
C PHE A 26 6.78 7.07 -4.13
N PRO A 27 7.82 6.19 -4.06
CA PRO A 27 9.13 6.61 -3.58
C PRO A 27 9.76 7.69 -4.50
N PRO A 28 10.62 8.59 -3.94
CA PRO A 28 11.14 8.49 -2.57
C PRO A 28 10.17 8.99 -1.50
N ASP A 29 9.25 9.92 -1.77
CA ASP A 29 8.47 10.65 -0.75
C ASP A 29 7.14 11.21 -1.25
N SER A 30 6.72 10.89 -2.48
CA SER A 30 5.45 11.38 -3.04
C SER A 30 4.25 10.77 -2.32
N VAL A 31 3.28 11.61 -1.94
CA VAL A 31 2.01 11.18 -1.35
C VAL A 31 0.87 11.12 -2.37
N LEU A 32 1.07 11.63 -3.60
CA LEU A 32 0.02 11.80 -4.61
C LEU A 32 0.21 10.92 -5.86
N THR A 33 1.40 10.37 -6.08
CA THR A 33 1.71 9.64 -7.31
C THR A 33 1.15 8.23 -7.26
N TYR A 34 0.37 7.85 -8.25
CA TYR A 34 -0.15 6.49 -8.41
C TYR A 34 0.86 5.59 -9.13
N LEU A 35 1.10 4.40 -8.60
CA LEU A 35 2.02 3.41 -9.19
C LEU A 35 1.65 3.05 -10.64
N PHE A 36 0.37 2.93 -10.96
CA PHE A 36 -0.11 2.54 -12.28
C PHE A 36 0.02 3.64 -13.36
N GLN A 37 0.28 4.89 -12.95
CA GLN A 37 0.48 6.01 -13.90
C GLN A 37 1.92 6.12 -14.40
N LEU A 38 2.84 5.34 -13.82
CA LEU A 38 4.26 5.46 -14.10
C LEU A 38 4.72 4.46 -15.16
N SER A 39 5.65 4.91 -16.01
CA SER A 39 6.33 4.04 -16.96
C SER A 39 7.25 3.03 -16.23
N ASP A 40 7.62 1.98 -16.93
CA ASP A 40 8.54 0.99 -16.36
C ASP A 40 9.94 1.58 -16.15
N GLU A 41 10.39 2.51 -17.00
CA GLU A 41 11.64 3.24 -16.84
C GLU A 41 11.66 4.05 -15.53
N THR A 42 10.57 4.75 -15.23
CA THR A 42 10.44 5.52 -13.98
C THR A 42 10.47 4.62 -12.75
N LYS A 43 9.80 3.47 -12.81
CA LYS A 43 9.82 2.47 -11.72
C LYS A 43 11.22 1.90 -11.51
N ILE A 44 11.95 1.60 -12.61
CA ILE A 44 13.33 1.10 -12.56
C ILE A 44 14.24 2.14 -11.92
N GLN A 45 14.24 3.38 -12.43
CA GLN A 45 15.06 4.47 -11.88
C GLN A 45 14.82 4.67 -10.38
N SER A 46 13.56 4.67 -9.98
CA SER A 46 13.22 4.81 -8.56
C SER A 46 13.75 3.66 -7.71
N LEU A 47 13.60 2.41 -8.19
CA LEU A 47 14.11 1.23 -7.48
C LEU A 47 15.65 1.21 -7.43
N GLU A 48 16.34 1.67 -8.47
CA GLU A 48 17.81 1.78 -8.47
C GLU A 48 18.31 2.80 -7.45
N GLN A 49 17.66 3.96 -7.38
CA GLN A 49 18.05 5.07 -6.49
C GLN A 49 17.71 4.82 -5.01
N LEU A 50 16.73 3.95 -4.72
CA LEU A 50 16.39 3.61 -3.33
C LEU A 50 17.57 2.89 -2.66
N SER A 51 17.92 3.32 -1.44
CA SER A 51 18.85 2.60 -0.57
C SER A 51 18.21 1.33 0.01
N GLU A 52 16.92 1.39 0.29
CA GLU A 52 16.15 0.29 0.86
C GLU A 52 15.79 -0.75 -0.22
N LYS A 53 15.79 -2.02 0.18
CA LYS A 53 15.37 -3.10 -0.72
C LYS A 53 13.85 -3.25 -0.84
N ARG A 54 13.12 -2.74 0.14
CA ARG A 54 11.65 -2.86 0.24
C ARG A 54 11.06 -1.47 0.40
N CYS A 55 10.08 -1.12 -0.44
CA CYS A 55 9.29 0.08 -0.30
C CYS A 55 7.81 -0.29 -0.23
N PHE A 56 7.17 0.01 0.88
CA PHE A 56 5.73 -0.19 1.07
C PHE A 56 4.99 1.09 0.73
N ILE A 57 3.96 0.96 -0.10
CA ILE A 57 3.11 2.06 -0.55
C ILE A 57 1.64 1.78 -0.29
N GLY A 58 0.83 2.83 -0.32
CA GLY A 58 -0.64 2.77 -0.27
C GLY A 58 -1.27 3.37 -1.53
N HIS A 59 -2.15 4.34 -1.38
CA HIS A 59 -2.74 5.24 -2.38
C HIS A 59 -3.55 4.56 -3.50
N THR A 60 -3.03 3.52 -4.15
CA THR A 60 -3.71 2.79 -5.23
C THR A 60 -4.89 1.96 -4.74
N HIS A 61 -4.92 1.58 -3.46
CA HIS A 61 -5.90 0.69 -2.83
C HIS A 61 -5.97 -0.72 -3.45
N THR A 62 -4.87 -1.17 -4.05
CA THR A 62 -4.71 -2.48 -4.70
C THR A 62 -3.50 -3.21 -4.12
N LEU A 63 -3.46 -4.53 -4.30
CA LEU A 63 -2.35 -5.38 -3.85
C LEU A 63 -1.32 -5.58 -4.97
N ASP A 64 -0.70 -4.50 -5.44
CA ASP A 64 0.32 -4.56 -6.48
C ASP A 64 1.71 -4.83 -5.91
N ILE A 65 2.51 -5.57 -6.66
CA ILE A 65 3.93 -5.78 -6.38
C ILE A 65 4.75 -5.54 -7.65
N VAL A 66 5.76 -4.69 -7.53
CA VAL A 66 6.75 -4.45 -8.58
C VAL A 66 8.11 -4.82 -8.03
N SER A 67 8.90 -5.52 -8.80
CA SER A 67 10.25 -5.91 -8.40
C SER A 67 11.27 -5.70 -9.50
N PHE A 68 12.49 -5.31 -9.15
CA PHE A 68 13.60 -5.08 -10.07
C PHE A 68 14.86 -5.81 -9.61
N GLY A 69 15.59 -6.40 -10.54
CA GLY A 69 16.84 -7.12 -10.32
C GLY A 69 17.50 -7.52 -11.64
N ARG A 70 18.46 -8.44 -11.61
CA ARG A 70 19.23 -8.85 -12.82
C ARG A 70 18.36 -9.30 -14.01
N GLN A 71 17.16 -9.82 -13.76
CA GLN A 71 16.20 -10.25 -14.79
C GLN A 71 15.25 -9.12 -15.23
N GLY A 72 15.58 -7.85 -14.92
CA GLY A 72 14.74 -6.70 -15.21
C GLY A 72 13.57 -6.50 -14.25
N LEU A 73 12.63 -5.65 -14.68
CA LEU A 73 11.42 -5.33 -13.95
C LEU A 73 10.39 -6.46 -14.09
N LYS A 74 9.68 -6.74 -12.99
CA LYS A 74 8.52 -7.64 -12.97
C LYS A 74 7.40 -6.97 -12.18
N SER A 75 6.20 -6.99 -12.72
CA SER A 75 4.98 -6.50 -12.07
C SER A 75 4.00 -7.64 -11.87
N GLY A 76 3.23 -7.60 -10.79
CA GLY A 76 2.25 -8.62 -10.46
C GLY A 76 1.33 -8.18 -9.33
N LYS A 77 0.58 -9.15 -8.80
CA LYS A 77 -0.33 -8.98 -7.65
C LYS A 77 0.13 -9.87 -6.50
N LEU A 78 0.02 -9.36 -5.28
CA LEU A 78 0.14 -10.17 -4.07
C LEU A 78 -1.12 -11.03 -3.93
N LYS A 79 -0.94 -12.24 -3.43
CA LYS A 79 -2.04 -13.16 -3.09
C LYS A 79 -2.28 -13.16 -1.59
N GLU A 80 -3.50 -13.45 -1.16
CA GLU A 80 -3.81 -13.71 0.25
C GLU A 80 -2.90 -14.82 0.79
N GLY A 81 -2.40 -14.63 2.03
CA GLY A 81 -1.43 -15.51 2.66
C GLY A 81 0.01 -15.15 2.37
N LEU A 82 0.91 -16.11 2.51
CA LEU A 82 2.35 -15.90 2.49
C LEU A 82 2.91 -15.76 1.06
N ASN A 83 3.59 -14.63 0.83
CA ASN A 83 4.30 -14.33 -0.42
C ASN A 83 5.79 -14.21 -0.12
N LYS A 84 6.61 -15.12 -0.68
CA LYS A 84 8.07 -15.09 -0.50
C LYS A 84 8.71 -14.11 -1.49
N LEU A 85 9.61 -13.26 -1.00
CA LEU A 85 10.36 -12.31 -1.80
C LEU A 85 11.75 -12.90 -2.12
N ASP A 86 12.35 -12.45 -3.23
CA ASP A 86 13.74 -12.77 -3.58
C ASP A 86 14.65 -11.66 -3.00
N SER A 87 15.52 -12.02 -2.07
CA SER A 87 16.45 -11.09 -1.40
C SER A 87 17.41 -10.35 -2.37
N ARG A 88 17.57 -10.87 -3.61
CA ARG A 88 18.42 -10.28 -4.67
C ARG A 88 17.70 -9.18 -5.47
N ARG A 89 16.40 -8.96 -5.21
CA ARG A 89 15.57 -7.96 -5.91
C ARG A 89 15.18 -6.82 -4.98
N LYS A 90 14.94 -5.65 -5.55
CA LYS A 90 14.28 -4.55 -4.87
C LYS A 90 12.78 -4.57 -5.18
N TYR A 91 11.96 -4.07 -4.27
CA TYR A 91 10.51 -4.16 -4.40
C TYR A 91 9.80 -2.84 -4.05
N ILE A 92 8.73 -2.55 -4.80
CA ILE A 92 7.64 -1.66 -4.40
C ILE A 92 6.41 -2.53 -4.17
N ILE A 93 5.81 -2.44 -3.00
CA ILE A 93 4.74 -3.30 -2.51
C ILE A 93 3.57 -2.43 -2.08
N SER A 94 2.44 -2.53 -2.77
CA SER A 94 1.21 -1.83 -2.38
C SER A 94 0.43 -2.67 -1.36
N ALA A 95 0.09 -2.05 -0.22
CA ALA A 95 -0.49 -2.74 0.93
C ALA A 95 -2.00 -3.00 0.82
N GLY A 96 -2.61 -2.68 -0.32
CA GLY A 96 -4.07 -2.75 -0.45
C GLY A 96 -4.78 -1.61 0.28
N SER A 97 -5.93 -1.88 0.84
CA SER A 97 -6.71 -0.88 1.57
C SER A 97 -7.51 -1.51 2.70
N VAL A 98 -7.55 -0.82 3.85
CA VAL A 98 -8.44 -1.18 4.96
C VAL A 98 -9.87 -0.68 4.69
N GLY A 99 -10.00 0.57 4.22
CA GLY A 99 -11.29 1.25 4.15
C GLY A 99 -11.94 1.32 2.77
N GLN A 100 -11.19 1.18 1.68
CA GLN A 100 -11.75 1.32 0.33
C GLN A 100 -10.96 0.48 -0.69
N PRO A 101 -11.02 -0.86 -0.63
CA PRO A 101 -10.37 -1.74 -1.61
C PRO A 101 -10.85 -1.46 -3.04
N ARG A 102 -9.93 -1.58 -4.02
CA ARG A 102 -10.20 -1.35 -5.45
C ARG A 102 -9.74 -2.52 -6.32
N ASP A 103 -9.65 -3.70 -5.74
CA ASP A 103 -9.13 -4.92 -6.36
C ASP A 103 -10.18 -6.03 -6.50
N GLY A 104 -11.48 -5.65 -6.50
CA GLY A 104 -12.60 -6.57 -6.66
C GLY A 104 -12.94 -7.37 -5.40
N ASN A 105 -12.38 -7.01 -4.25
CA ASN A 105 -12.65 -7.66 -2.97
C ASN A 105 -12.82 -6.58 -1.88
N ASN A 106 -13.96 -6.57 -1.21
CA ASN A 106 -14.34 -5.55 -0.23
C ASN A 106 -13.85 -5.81 1.21
N LYS A 107 -13.11 -6.90 1.45
CA LYS A 107 -12.47 -7.14 2.74
C LYS A 107 -11.36 -6.12 3.01
N ALA A 108 -11.20 -5.72 4.26
CA ALA A 108 -10.04 -4.93 4.69
C ALA A 108 -8.74 -5.72 4.49
N LYS A 109 -7.69 -5.06 4.06
CA LYS A 109 -6.39 -5.70 3.77
C LYS A 109 -5.27 -5.03 4.53
N TYR A 110 -4.36 -5.86 5.03
CA TYR A 110 -3.09 -5.42 5.60
C TYR A 110 -1.99 -6.43 5.34
N LEU A 111 -0.76 -6.01 5.53
CA LEU A 111 0.44 -6.83 5.31
C LEU A 111 1.19 -7.01 6.63
N ILE A 112 1.71 -8.22 6.83
CA ILE A 112 2.74 -8.49 7.85
C ILE A 112 4.02 -8.83 7.09
N TRP A 113 5.07 -8.03 7.30
CA TRP A 113 6.37 -8.29 6.70
C TRP A 113 7.33 -8.88 7.73
N ASP A 114 7.89 -10.04 7.38
CA ASP A 114 8.95 -10.68 8.13
C ASP A 114 10.29 -10.40 7.47
N SER A 115 11.13 -9.62 8.15
CA SER A 115 12.45 -9.23 7.65
C SER A 115 13.48 -10.36 7.70
N THR A 116 13.26 -11.37 8.51
CA THR A 116 14.16 -12.53 8.67
C THR A 116 13.96 -13.52 7.54
N GLU A 117 12.69 -13.86 7.26
CA GLU A 117 12.33 -14.82 6.22
C GLU A 117 12.15 -14.17 4.84
N ASP A 118 12.19 -12.82 4.77
CA ASP A 118 11.92 -12.02 3.58
C ASP A 118 10.56 -12.38 2.94
N THR A 119 9.52 -12.40 3.78
CA THR A 119 8.17 -12.76 3.36
C THR A 119 7.17 -11.66 3.67
N VAL A 120 6.13 -11.57 2.84
CA VAL A 120 4.97 -10.70 3.06
C VAL A 120 3.72 -11.57 3.18
N ASP A 121 3.11 -11.58 4.37
CA ASP A 121 1.85 -12.26 4.62
C ASP A 121 0.68 -11.27 4.44
N VAL A 122 -0.15 -11.52 3.45
CA VAL A 122 -1.31 -10.69 3.09
C VAL A 122 -2.54 -11.21 3.82
N ARG A 123 -3.16 -10.36 4.60
CA ARG A 123 -4.35 -10.70 5.39
C ARG A 123 -5.58 -9.96 4.88
N PHE A 124 -6.66 -10.72 4.70
CA PHE A 124 -7.98 -10.23 4.35
C PHE A 124 -8.91 -10.38 5.55
N VAL A 125 -9.53 -9.29 5.98
CA VAL A 125 -10.43 -9.28 7.14
C VAL A 125 -11.80 -8.79 6.72
N ALA A 126 -12.81 -9.64 6.89
CA ALA A 126 -14.19 -9.24 6.75
C ALA A 126 -14.57 -8.29 7.91
N TYR A 127 -15.37 -7.28 7.61
CA TYR A 127 -15.91 -6.35 8.60
C TYR A 127 -17.37 -6.01 8.27
N ASP A 128 -18.08 -5.46 9.22
CA ASP A 128 -19.48 -5.04 9.05
C ASP A 128 -19.54 -3.76 8.22
N ILE A 129 -19.66 -3.93 6.90
CA ILE A 129 -19.78 -2.81 5.95
C ILE A 129 -21.05 -2.00 6.21
N ALA A 130 -22.17 -2.65 6.57
CA ALA A 130 -23.44 -1.96 6.82
C ALA A 130 -23.31 -0.99 8.00
N ALA A 131 -22.70 -1.41 9.10
CA ALA A 131 -22.43 -0.55 10.25
C ALA A 131 -21.51 0.63 9.92
N VAL A 132 -20.52 0.44 9.03
CA VAL A 132 -19.65 1.54 8.55
C VAL A 132 -20.45 2.52 7.69
N VAL A 133 -21.28 2.04 6.77
CA VAL A 133 -22.16 2.87 5.93
C VAL A 133 -23.10 3.70 6.79
N GLU A 134 -23.76 3.11 7.78
CA GLU A 134 -24.62 3.83 8.71
C GLU A 134 -23.88 4.99 9.40
N LYS A 135 -22.68 4.73 9.92
CA LYS A 135 -21.84 5.77 10.54
C LYS A 135 -21.44 6.88 9.55
N MET A 136 -21.12 6.52 8.32
CA MET A 136 -20.79 7.50 7.27
C MET A 136 -21.99 8.39 6.95
N MET A 137 -23.19 7.82 6.81
CA MET A 137 -24.42 8.56 6.54
C MET A 137 -24.80 9.46 7.73
N ALA A 138 -24.71 8.96 8.97
CA ALA A 138 -24.92 9.73 10.18
C ALA A 138 -23.94 10.90 10.33
N ALA A 139 -22.71 10.75 9.83
CA ALA A 139 -21.70 11.81 9.79
C ALA A 139 -21.88 12.80 8.62
N GLY A 140 -22.93 12.66 7.80
CA GLY A 140 -23.20 13.54 6.65
C GLY A 140 -22.23 13.38 5.48
N LEU A 141 -21.52 12.24 5.39
CA LEU A 141 -20.63 11.98 4.26
C LEU A 141 -21.41 11.67 2.99
N PRO A 142 -20.91 12.08 1.80
CA PRO A 142 -21.59 11.82 0.54
C PRO A 142 -21.81 10.31 0.28
N GLN A 143 -23.04 9.95 -0.09
CA GLN A 143 -23.47 8.56 -0.34
C GLN A 143 -22.53 7.80 -1.29
N LYS A 144 -21.94 8.47 -2.28
CA LYS A 144 -20.97 7.87 -3.21
C LYS A 144 -19.75 7.24 -2.52
N HIS A 145 -19.37 7.71 -1.32
CA HIS A 145 -18.29 7.12 -0.55
C HIS A 145 -18.72 5.81 0.11
N ALA A 146 -19.96 5.76 0.61
CA ALA A 146 -20.54 4.53 1.18
C ALA A 146 -20.72 3.42 0.10
N GLN A 147 -21.17 3.80 -1.10
CA GLN A 147 -21.34 2.86 -2.23
C GLN A 147 -20.03 2.16 -2.65
N ARG A 148 -18.88 2.77 -2.42
CA ARG A 148 -17.56 2.20 -2.76
C ARG A 148 -17.08 1.12 -1.80
N LEU A 149 -17.80 0.87 -0.71
CA LEU A 149 -17.45 -0.17 0.26
C LEU A 149 -18.01 -1.55 -0.13
N TRP A 150 -19.01 -1.58 -1.00
CA TRP A 150 -19.69 -2.77 -1.51
C TRP A 150 -19.01 -3.25 -2.81
#